data_0cb2453c5d44b3ce4b036ff2400e76d7
#
_entry.id   0cb2453c5d44b3ce4b036ff2400e76d7
#
_cell.length_a   1.000
_cell.length_b   1.000
_cell.length_c   1.000
_cell.angle_alpha   90.00
_cell.angle_beta   90.00
_cell.angle_gamma   90.00
#
_symmetry.space_group_name_H-M   'P 1'
#
loop_
_entity.id
_entity.type
_entity.pdbx_description
1 polymer ?
#
loop_
_entity_poly.entity_id
_entity_poly.type
_entity_poly.pdbx_seq_one_letter_code
_entity_poly.pdbx_strand_id
1 'polypeptide(L)'
;MENKTNMYKLSVDQWNPFAGCRHDCIYCKSSFQRQLKRWAKKNCPGCYEFTPHPHSGRLNQSLPKTKYMQFIFTCSSGDMAFCRTDYLEEIIARIKGEPDRTFLIQSKNPKTFNRAIFPKNVILGTTLETNRDELCEGISKAPKPSQRYKDFLEVNHPLKMVTIEPVMDFDLNVMIDWIGNINPCMVWLGYDSGKNKLPEPKLEKVKSLHWELAKRGFVVVLKTIRKAWCE
;
A
#
# COMPACT_ATOMS: atom_id res chain seq x y z
N MET A 1 16.04 -1.48 -18.27
CA MET A 1 16.40 -2.25 -17.06
C MET A 1 15.19 -2.22 -16.13
N GLU A 2 14.55 -3.37 -15.89
CA GLU A 2 13.47 -3.46 -14.90
C GLU A 2 14.04 -3.20 -13.52
N ASN A 3 13.51 -2.19 -12.85
CA ASN A 3 13.93 -1.82 -11.49
C ASN A 3 13.38 -2.88 -10.51
N LYS A 4 14.16 -3.93 -10.25
CA LYS A 4 13.79 -5.12 -9.44
C LYS A 4 13.49 -4.82 -7.96
N THR A 5 13.55 -3.56 -7.54
CA THR A 5 13.43 -3.16 -6.13
C THR A 5 12.12 -2.48 -5.77
N ASN A 6 11.25 -2.16 -6.73
CA ASN A 6 9.98 -1.50 -6.46
C ASN A 6 8.91 -2.50 -6.05
N MET A 7 8.18 -2.17 -4.98
CA MET A 7 7.02 -2.93 -4.50
C MET A 7 5.97 -3.12 -5.61
N TYR A 8 5.80 -2.12 -6.47
CA TYR A 8 4.87 -2.12 -7.59
C TYR A 8 5.61 -1.97 -8.91
N LYS A 9 5.35 -2.86 -9.89
CA LYS A 9 5.95 -2.82 -11.23
C LYS A 9 5.64 -1.54 -12.01
N LEU A 10 4.51 -0.89 -11.71
CA LEU A 10 4.07 0.36 -12.33
C LEU A 10 4.63 1.60 -11.63
N SER A 11 5.32 1.44 -10.52
CA SER A 11 6.01 2.54 -9.85
C SER A 11 7.30 2.88 -10.58
N VAL A 12 7.39 4.11 -11.10
CA VAL A 12 8.59 4.59 -11.78
C VAL A 12 9.65 5.08 -10.80
N ASP A 13 9.22 5.49 -9.60
CA ASP A 13 10.11 5.97 -8.53
C ASP A 13 9.42 5.85 -7.16
N GLN A 14 10.21 6.01 -6.12
CA GLN A 14 9.77 6.10 -4.73
C GLN A 14 10.17 7.46 -4.15
N TRP A 15 9.20 8.32 -3.89
CA TRP A 15 9.41 9.60 -3.24
C TRP A 15 9.00 9.55 -1.78
N ASN A 16 9.98 9.66 -0.89
CA ASN A 16 9.79 9.46 0.55
C ASN A 16 10.07 10.74 1.36
N PRO A 17 9.25 11.81 1.25
CA PRO A 17 9.37 12.99 2.11
C PRO A 17 8.99 12.68 3.56
N PHE A 18 8.24 11.61 3.80
CA PHE A 18 7.91 11.08 5.12
C PHE A 18 8.24 9.60 5.17
N ALA A 19 8.75 9.12 6.30
CA ALA A 19 9.09 7.71 6.53
C ALA A 19 8.68 7.26 7.93
N GLY A 20 8.66 5.93 8.14
CA GLY A 20 8.33 5.30 9.40
C GLY A 20 6.84 4.97 9.56
N CYS A 21 6.57 3.96 10.40
CA CYS A 21 5.24 3.42 10.61
C CYS A 21 5.19 2.68 11.96
N ARG A 22 4.05 2.74 12.65
CA ARG A 22 3.81 2.06 13.93
C ARG A 22 2.82 0.89 13.85
N HIS A 23 2.38 0.51 12.65
CA HIS A 23 1.48 -0.64 12.48
C HIS A 23 2.12 -1.97 12.82
N ASP A 24 3.44 -2.02 12.89
CA ASP A 24 4.21 -3.14 13.45
C ASP A 24 3.96 -4.49 12.76
N CYS A 25 3.68 -4.48 11.45
CA CYS A 25 3.37 -5.69 10.69
C CYS A 25 4.58 -6.64 10.62
N ILE A 26 4.39 -7.92 10.98
CA ILE A 26 5.48 -8.92 11.01
C ILE A 26 6.13 -9.12 9.65
N TYR A 27 5.36 -9.14 8.56
CA TYR A 27 5.85 -9.28 7.18
C TYR A 27 6.62 -8.04 6.69
N CYS A 28 6.36 -6.84 7.25
CA CYS A 28 7.14 -5.65 6.99
C CYS A 28 8.50 -5.71 7.71
N LYS A 29 8.54 -6.17 8.97
CA LYS A 29 9.78 -6.30 9.77
C LYS A 29 10.77 -7.25 9.13
N SER A 30 10.31 -8.40 8.68
CA SER A 30 11.16 -9.47 8.14
C SER A 30 11.73 -9.16 6.75
N SER A 31 11.09 -8.27 5.99
CA SER A 31 11.45 -7.94 4.61
C SER A 31 11.94 -6.50 4.48
N PHE A 32 11.02 -5.55 4.33
CA PHE A 32 11.30 -4.15 4.02
C PHE A 32 12.13 -3.45 5.10
N GLN A 33 11.72 -3.55 6.38
CA GLN A 33 12.45 -2.87 7.46
C GLN A 33 13.87 -3.41 7.62
N ARG A 34 14.07 -4.73 7.42
CA ARG A 34 15.40 -5.33 7.47
C ARG A 34 16.32 -4.77 6.36
N GLN A 35 15.79 -4.52 5.17
CA GLN A 35 16.55 -3.90 4.08
C GLN A 35 16.85 -2.43 4.39
N LEU A 36 15.85 -1.69 4.85
CA LEU A 36 15.99 -0.28 5.21
C LEU A 36 17.03 -0.08 6.31
N LYS A 37 17.05 -0.92 7.34
CA LYS A 37 18.03 -0.87 8.43
C LYS A 37 19.48 -0.98 7.96
N ARG A 38 19.76 -1.79 6.94
CA ARG A 38 21.12 -1.94 6.40
C ARG A 38 21.63 -0.62 5.82
N TRP A 39 20.78 0.11 5.11
CA TRP A 39 21.11 1.40 4.53
C TRP A 39 21.07 2.53 5.57
N ALA A 40 20.08 2.53 6.44
CA ALA A 40 19.78 3.63 7.34
C ALA A 40 20.75 3.75 8.54
N LYS A 41 21.45 2.68 8.90
CA LYS A 41 22.26 2.60 10.15
C LYS A 41 23.16 3.82 10.40
N LYS A 42 23.78 4.38 9.34
CA LYS A 42 24.69 5.53 9.43
C LYS A 42 24.06 6.84 8.94
N ASN A 43 22.92 6.76 8.22
CA ASN A 43 22.39 7.90 7.47
C ASN A 43 21.18 8.54 8.13
N CYS A 44 20.34 7.76 8.82
CA CYS A 44 19.11 8.24 9.43
C CYS A 44 18.66 7.34 10.58
N PRO A 45 18.82 7.78 11.85
CA PRO A 45 18.36 7.02 13.02
C PRO A 45 16.86 6.71 12.97
N GLY A 46 16.02 7.66 12.58
CA GLY A 46 14.57 7.46 12.46
C GLY A 46 14.19 6.38 11.46
N CYS A 47 14.86 6.32 10.28
CA CYS A 47 14.69 5.23 9.33
C CYS A 47 15.21 3.89 9.88
N TYR A 48 16.31 3.91 10.63
CA TYR A 48 16.86 2.70 11.23
C TYR A 48 15.91 2.07 12.25
N GLU A 49 15.29 2.90 13.09
CA GLU A 49 14.30 2.48 14.09
C GLU A 49 12.88 2.34 13.50
N PHE A 50 12.71 2.79 12.27
CA PHE A 50 11.42 2.85 11.57
C PHE A 50 10.37 3.70 12.29
N THR A 51 10.81 4.72 13.03
CA THR A 51 9.92 5.68 13.69
C THR A 51 9.38 6.71 12.70
N PRO A 52 8.10 7.15 12.83
CA PRO A 52 7.53 8.17 11.97
C PRO A 52 8.28 9.50 12.05
N HIS A 53 8.78 10.03 10.91
CA HIS A 53 9.50 11.30 10.83
C HIS A 53 9.49 11.90 9.43
N PRO A 54 9.58 13.24 9.30
CA PRO A 54 9.71 13.91 8.01
C PRO A 54 11.14 13.83 7.47
N HIS A 55 11.25 13.91 6.13
CA HIS A 55 12.48 14.14 5.40
C HIS A 55 12.34 15.42 4.56
N SER A 56 12.34 16.58 5.21
CA SER A 56 12.03 17.88 4.57
C SER A 56 12.91 18.17 3.35
N GLY A 57 14.18 17.78 3.37
CA GLY A 57 15.06 17.93 2.19
C GLY A 57 14.61 17.17 0.94
N ARG A 58 13.71 16.19 1.09
CA ARG A 58 13.17 15.43 -0.04
C ARG A 58 11.94 16.07 -0.69
N LEU A 59 11.34 17.09 -0.07
CA LEU A 59 10.20 17.81 -0.66
C LEU A 59 10.57 18.42 -2.01
N ASN A 60 11.80 18.93 -2.15
CA ASN A 60 12.29 19.57 -3.38
C ASN A 60 13.04 18.61 -4.30
N GLN A 61 12.98 17.31 -4.07
CA GLN A 61 13.62 16.32 -4.94
C GLN A 61 13.03 16.36 -6.34
N SER A 62 13.87 16.23 -7.37
CA SER A 62 13.41 16.07 -8.75
C SER A 62 12.67 14.74 -8.88
N LEU A 63 11.51 14.78 -9.55
CA LEU A 63 10.64 13.62 -9.74
C LEU A 63 10.53 13.29 -11.24
N PRO A 64 10.56 11.99 -11.62
CA PRO A 64 10.41 11.60 -13.01
C PRO A 64 8.99 11.83 -13.51
N LYS A 65 8.81 11.93 -14.83
CA LYS A 65 7.49 11.91 -15.46
C LYS A 65 6.86 10.53 -15.35
N THR A 66 5.53 10.48 -15.28
CA THR A 66 4.78 9.23 -15.33
C THR A 66 4.07 9.07 -16.66
N LYS A 67 3.96 7.85 -17.16
CA LYS A 67 3.13 7.48 -18.31
C LYS A 67 1.78 6.95 -17.82
N TYR A 68 0.89 6.65 -18.76
CA TYR A 68 -0.40 6.00 -18.44
C TYR A 68 -0.22 4.79 -17.54
N MET A 69 -1.03 4.67 -16.51
CA MET A 69 -0.98 3.69 -15.42
C MET A 69 0.28 3.71 -14.53
N GLN A 70 1.31 4.48 -14.86
CA GLN A 70 2.47 4.62 -13.99
C GLN A 70 2.23 5.64 -12.88
N PHE A 71 2.95 5.48 -11.78
CA PHE A 71 2.88 6.40 -10.65
C PHE A 71 4.22 6.48 -9.91
N ILE A 72 4.39 7.56 -9.15
CA ILE A 72 5.43 7.71 -8.14
C ILE A 72 4.86 7.23 -6.80
N PHE A 73 5.48 6.22 -6.18
CA PHE A 73 5.01 5.73 -4.89
C PHE A 73 5.50 6.66 -3.77
N THR A 74 4.58 7.51 -3.30
CA THR A 74 4.85 8.52 -2.28
C THR A 74 4.78 7.91 -0.90
N CYS A 75 5.79 8.20 -0.06
CA CYS A 75 5.91 7.67 1.30
C CYS A 75 5.89 6.13 1.36
N SER A 76 6.47 5.47 0.36
CA SER A 76 6.60 4.01 0.29
C SER A 76 7.34 3.42 1.50
N SER A 77 8.14 4.23 2.20
CA SER A 77 8.90 3.87 3.40
C SER A 77 8.19 4.19 4.70
N GLY A 78 6.88 4.45 4.66
CA GLY A 78 6.10 4.80 5.85
C GLY A 78 4.60 4.61 5.67
N ASP A 79 3.83 5.13 6.60
CA ASP A 79 2.37 5.19 6.48
C ASP A 79 1.88 6.60 6.85
N MET A 80 1.09 7.20 5.96
CA MET A 80 0.60 8.58 6.10
C MET A 80 -0.31 8.77 7.32
N ALA A 81 -0.81 7.70 7.93
CA ALA A 81 -1.56 7.78 9.18
C ALA A 81 -0.75 8.43 10.32
N PHE A 82 0.58 8.33 10.28
CA PHE A 82 1.48 8.86 11.29
C PHE A 82 2.11 10.21 10.90
N CYS A 83 1.81 10.72 9.72
CA CYS A 83 2.23 12.04 9.28
C CYS A 83 1.38 13.12 9.96
N ARG A 84 2.01 14.19 10.46
CA ARG A 84 1.28 15.36 10.96
C ARG A 84 0.53 16.04 9.81
N THR A 85 -0.61 16.65 10.12
CA THR A 85 -1.48 17.26 9.10
C THR A 85 -0.80 18.42 8.37
N ASP A 86 -0.09 19.28 9.08
CA ASP A 86 0.67 20.38 8.49
C ASP A 86 1.70 19.89 7.46
N TYR A 87 2.47 18.87 7.80
CA TYR A 87 3.46 18.31 6.88
C TYR A 87 2.83 17.49 5.72
N LEU A 88 1.68 16.87 5.96
CA LEU A 88 0.89 16.26 4.89
C LEU A 88 0.45 17.31 3.85
N GLU A 89 0.03 18.49 4.31
CA GLU A 89 -0.35 19.61 3.44
C GLU A 89 0.82 20.11 2.58
N GLU A 90 2.05 20.17 3.14
CA GLU A 90 3.26 20.47 2.35
C GLU A 90 3.52 19.44 1.25
N ILE A 91 3.37 18.14 1.56
CA ILE A 91 3.48 17.06 0.57
C ILE A 91 2.43 17.22 -0.53
N ILE A 92 1.17 17.49 -0.15
CA ILE A 92 0.07 17.70 -1.09
C ILE A 92 0.31 18.96 -1.95
N ALA A 93 0.80 20.04 -1.37
CA ALA A 93 1.15 21.26 -2.10
C ALA A 93 2.23 20.97 -3.16
N ARG A 94 3.25 20.17 -2.81
CA ARG A 94 4.28 19.73 -3.76
C ARG A 94 3.69 18.90 -4.90
N ILE A 95 2.75 17.98 -4.60
CA ILE A 95 2.06 17.14 -5.61
C ILE A 95 1.21 18.02 -6.55
N LYS A 96 0.51 19.03 -6.02
CA LYS A 96 -0.27 19.98 -6.83
C LYS A 96 0.58 20.74 -7.85
N GLY A 97 1.85 20.99 -7.54
CA GLY A 97 2.81 21.61 -8.45
C GLY A 97 3.29 20.69 -9.60
N GLU A 98 2.88 19.41 -9.63
CA GLU A 98 3.30 18.41 -10.61
C GLU A 98 2.08 17.74 -11.29
N PRO A 99 1.25 18.50 -12.00
CA PRO A 99 -0.04 18.00 -12.52
C PRO A 99 0.12 16.95 -13.64
N ASP A 100 1.28 16.85 -14.27
CA ASP A 100 1.63 15.88 -15.31
C ASP A 100 2.20 14.56 -14.77
N ARG A 101 2.18 14.39 -13.45
CA ARG A 101 2.64 13.17 -12.76
C ARG A 101 1.52 12.55 -11.94
N THR A 102 1.48 11.24 -11.89
CA THR A 102 0.56 10.49 -11.02
C THR A 102 1.30 10.00 -9.78
N PHE A 103 0.68 10.15 -8.63
CA PHE A 103 1.24 9.75 -7.34
C PHE A 103 0.36 8.68 -6.70
N LEU A 104 0.98 7.70 -6.05
CA LEU A 104 0.29 6.75 -5.17
C LEU A 104 0.62 7.10 -3.72
N ILE A 105 -0.41 7.29 -2.90
CA ILE A 105 -0.30 7.39 -1.44
C ILE A 105 -1.10 6.24 -0.84
N GLN A 106 -0.45 5.43 0.00
CA GLN A 106 -1.06 4.26 0.60
C GLN A 106 -1.06 4.34 2.13
N SER A 107 -2.16 3.90 2.75
CA SER A 107 -2.25 3.80 4.21
C SER A 107 -3.08 2.58 4.63
N LYS A 108 -2.66 1.92 5.71
CA LYS A 108 -3.46 0.91 6.42
C LYS A 108 -4.45 1.52 7.41
N ASN A 109 -4.54 2.83 7.46
CA ASN A 109 -5.60 3.55 8.15
C ASN A 109 -6.24 4.56 7.19
N PRO A 110 -7.15 4.11 6.31
CA PRO A 110 -7.76 4.97 5.28
C PRO A 110 -8.48 6.19 5.82
N LYS A 111 -8.97 6.16 7.06
CA LYS A 111 -9.56 7.33 7.72
C LYS A 111 -8.65 8.55 7.70
N THR A 112 -7.32 8.32 7.60
CA THR A 112 -6.33 9.41 7.49
C THR A 112 -6.53 10.26 6.24
N PHE A 113 -7.11 9.72 5.16
CA PHE A 113 -7.33 10.46 3.93
C PHE A 113 -8.37 11.57 4.07
N ASN A 114 -9.23 11.51 5.09
CA ASN A 114 -10.21 12.57 5.36
C ASN A 114 -9.59 13.82 6.03
N ARG A 115 -8.28 13.80 6.34
CA ARG A 115 -7.57 14.95 6.95
C ARG A 115 -7.18 16.04 5.95
N ALA A 116 -7.22 15.77 4.65
CA ALA A 116 -6.81 16.71 3.61
C ALA A 116 -7.53 16.45 2.29
N ILE A 117 -7.52 17.45 1.39
CA ILE A 117 -8.06 17.34 0.04
C ILE A 117 -6.91 16.95 -0.90
N PHE A 118 -6.98 15.73 -1.44
CA PHE A 118 -5.99 15.23 -2.39
C PHE A 118 -6.31 15.67 -3.83
N PRO A 119 -5.32 16.07 -4.62
CA PRO A 119 -5.51 16.42 -6.02
C PRO A 119 -5.82 15.18 -6.88
N LYS A 120 -6.45 15.40 -8.05
CA LYS A 120 -6.94 14.31 -8.92
C LYS A 120 -5.84 13.41 -9.49
N ASN A 121 -4.60 13.86 -9.51
CA ASN A 121 -3.44 13.08 -9.92
C ASN A 121 -2.84 12.18 -8.81
N VAL A 122 -3.56 12.05 -7.68
CA VAL A 122 -3.21 11.09 -6.62
C VAL A 122 -4.10 9.87 -6.71
N ILE A 123 -3.52 8.69 -6.62
CA ILE A 123 -4.21 7.43 -6.33
C ILE A 123 -4.14 7.20 -4.82
N LEU A 124 -5.28 7.07 -4.15
CA LEU A 124 -5.33 6.70 -2.74
C LEU A 124 -5.43 5.19 -2.62
N GLY A 125 -4.55 4.57 -1.84
CA GLY A 125 -4.48 3.14 -1.70
C GLY A 125 -4.64 2.64 -0.27
N THR A 126 -5.22 1.44 -0.11
CA THR A 126 -5.20 0.71 1.16
C THR A 126 -4.88 -0.75 0.94
N THR A 127 -4.45 -1.43 2.01
CA THR A 127 -4.22 -2.87 2.01
C THR A 127 -5.37 -3.58 2.72
N LEU A 128 -5.92 -4.62 2.08
CA LEU A 128 -6.94 -5.52 2.63
C LEU A 128 -6.44 -6.95 2.45
N GLU A 129 -5.62 -7.44 3.38
CA GLU A 129 -4.97 -8.75 3.29
C GLU A 129 -5.96 -9.91 3.35
N THR A 130 -7.08 -9.67 4.02
CA THR A 130 -8.17 -10.61 4.30
C THR A 130 -9.44 -9.84 4.61
N ASN A 131 -10.58 -10.51 4.63
CA ASN A 131 -11.84 -10.01 5.21
C ASN A 131 -12.21 -10.71 6.53
N ARG A 132 -11.25 -11.49 7.08
CA ARG A 132 -11.36 -12.16 8.38
C ARG A 132 -10.46 -11.46 9.38
N ASP A 133 -11.06 -10.63 10.22
CA ASP A 133 -10.32 -9.74 11.14
C ASP A 133 -9.43 -10.50 12.14
N GLU A 134 -9.87 -11.69 12.57
CA GLU A 134 -9.17 -12.55 13.50
C GLU A 134 -7.79 -13.00 12.98
N LEU A 135 -7.63 -13.13 11.65
CA LEU A 135 -6.36 -13.52 11.06
C LEU A 135 -5.28 -12.43 11.15
N CYS A 136 -5.66 -11.20 11.47
CA CYS A 136 -4.70 -10.09 11.65
C CYS A 136 -4.19 -9.97 13.08
N GLU A 137 -4.74 -10.74 14.03
CA GLU A 137 -4.31 -10.70 15.43
C GLU A 137 -2.87 -11.20 15.57
N GLY A 138 -2.05 -10.45 16.29
CA GLY A 138 -0.62 -10.72 16.41
C GLY A 138 0.22 -10.48 15.15
N ILE A 139 -0.41 -10.21 13.99
CA ILE A 139 0.28 -9.96 12.71
C ILE A 139 0.50 -8.47 12.47
N SER A 140 -0.47 -7.62 12.81
CA SER A 140 -0.41 -6.18 12.57
C SER A 140 -1.19 -5.41 13.63
N LYS A 141 -0.67 -4.23 14.01
CA LYS A 141 -1.38 -3.26 14.87
C LYS A 141 -2.19 -2.24 14.08
N ALA A 142 -2.30 -2.39 12.76
CA ALA A 142 -3.17 -1.56 11.94
C ALA A 142 -4.66 -1.79 12.31
N PRO A 143 -5.55 -0.84 11.99
CA PRO A 143 -6.99 -1.11 12.09
C PRO A 143 -7.36 -2.42 11.40
N LYS A 144 -8.36 -3.12 11.93
CA LYS A 144 -8.83 -4.39 11.36
C LYS A 144 -9.21 -4.23 9.89
N PRO A 145 -9.05 -5.26 9.03
CA PRO A 145 -9.41 -5.16 7.61
C PRO A 145 -10.84 -4.69 7.36
N SER A 146 -11.81 -5.18 8.16
CA SER A 146 -13.21 -4.74 8.05
C SER A 146 -13.38 -3.25 8.36
N GLN A 147 -12.63 -2.70 9.31
CA GLN A 147 -12.66 -1.28 9.61
C GLN A 147 -11.99 -0.47 8.49
N ARG A 148 -10.86 -0.94 7.96
CA ARG A 148 -10.19 -0.30 6.80
C ARG A 148 -11.08 -0.27 5.57
N TYR A 149 -11.82 -1.35 5.32
CA TYR A 149 -12.82 -1.41 4.25
C TYR A 149 -13.89 -0.32 4.42
N LYS A 150 -14.52 -0.24 5.61
CA LYS A 150 -15.55 0.77 5.92
C LYS A 150 -15.01 2.18 5.77
N ASP A 151 -13.87 2.47 6.41
CA ASP A 151 -13.24 3.79 6.34
C ASP A 151 -12.87 4.16 4.89
N PHE A 152 -12.47 3.19 4.07
CA PHE A 152 -12.09 3.46 2.68
C PHE A 152 -13.28 3.67 1.75
N LEU A 153 -14.43 3.11 2.06
CA LEU A 153 -15.68 3.44 1.37
C LEU A 153 -16.04 4.92 1.52
N GLU A 154 -15.85 5.47 2.73
CA GLU A 154 -16.16 6.87 3.05
C GLU A 154 -15.19 7.88 2.42
N VAL A 155 -14.03 7.43 1.93
CA VAL A 155 -13.08 8.31 1.25
C VAL A 155 -13.67 8.76 -0.08
N ASN A 156 -13.98 10.05 -0.20
CA ASN A 156 -14.46 10.65 -1.45
C ASN A 156 -13.28 11.05 -2.35
N HIS A 157 -12.81 10.10 -3.16
CA HIS A 157 -11.72 10.33 -4.12
C HIS A 157 -11.90 9.47 -5.37
N PRO A 158 -11.68 10.03 -6.59
CA PRO A 158 -11.99 9.33 -7.85
C PRO A 158 -11.03 8.16 -8.14
N LEU A 159 -9.79 8.22 -7.69
CA LEU A 159 -8.79 7.19 -7.96
C LEU A 159 -8.45 6.44 -6.67
N LYS A 160 -9.01 5.25 -6.53
CA LYS A 160 -8.76 4.34 -5.40
C LYS A 160 -8.00 3.10 -5.87
N MET A 161 -7.13 2.56 -5.04
CA MET A 161 -6.40 1.31 -5.29
C MET A 161 -6.50 0.40 -4.08
N VAL A 162 -6.67 -0.89 -4.31
CA VAL A 162 -6.63 -1.89 -3.23
C VAL A 162 -5.46 -2.83 -3.45
N THR A 163 -4.73 -3.11 -2.37
CA THR A 163 -3.67 -4.11 -2.34
C THR A 163 -4.09 -5.27 -1.45
N ILE A 164 -4.15 -6.47 -2.01
CA ILE A 164 -4.39 -7.74 -1.31
C ILE A 164 -3.04 -8.46 -1.24
N GLU A 165 -2.11 -7.85 -0.48
CA GLU A 165 -0.74 -8.36 -0.32
C GLU A 165 -0.15 -7.92 1.03
N PRO A 166 0.33 -8.87 1.81
CA PRO A 166 0.24 -10.32 1.57
C PRO A 166 -1.20 -10.81 1.65
N VAL A 167 -1.62 -11.66 0.71
CA VAL A 167 -2.93 -12.29 0.79
C VAL A 167 -2.95 -13.30 1.93
N MET A 168 -3.89 -13.14 2.84
CA MET A 168 -4.21 -14.12 3.89
C MET A 168 -5.57 -14.75 3.59
N ASP A 169 -5.92 -15.85 4.23
CA ASP A 169 -7.17 -16.57 3.92
C ASP A 169 -8.41 -15.65 4.06
N PHE A 170 -9.38 -15.86 3.21
CA PHE A 170 -10.53 -14.96 3.06
C PHE A 170 -11.79 -15.69 2.61
N ASP A 171 -12.95 -15.08 2.81
CA ASP A 171 -14.22 -15.51 2.23
C ASP A 171 -14.36 -14.88 0.85
N LEU A 172 -14.39 -15.73 -0.19
CA LEU A 172 -14.30 -15.31 -1.59
C LEU A 172 -15.37 -14.28 -1.95
N ASN A 173 -16.64 -14.59 -1.70
CA ASN A 173 -17.75 -13.71 -2.08
C ASN A 173 -17.68 -12.37 -1.36
N VAL A 174 -17.37 -12.37 -0.07
CA VAL A 174 -17.22 -11.14 0.73
C VAL A 174 -16.08 -10.28 0.22
N MET A 175 -14.93 -10.88 -0.16
CA MET A 175 -13.80 -10.14 -0.70
C MET A 175 -14.16 -9.51 -2.05
N ILE A 176 -14.87 -10.24 -2.91
CA ILE A 176 -15.35 -9.74 -4.21
C ILE A 176 -16.30 -8.55 -3.99
N ASP A 177 -17.22 -8.66 -3.04
CA ASP A 177 -18.18 -7.58 -2.73
C ASP A 177 -17.47 -6.35 -2.17
N TRP A 178 -16.47 -6.53 -1.30
CA TRP A 178 -15.66 -5.41 -0.81
C TRP A 178 -14.95 -4.67 -1.93
N ILE A 179 -14.31 -5.40 -2.85
CA ILE A 179 -13.65 -4.78 -4.01
C ILE A 179 -14.68 -4.10 -4.92
N GLY A 180 -15.83 -4.76 -5.17
CA GLY A 180 -16.92 -4.18 -5.96
C GLY A 180 -17.43 -2.86 -5.40
N ASN A 181 -17.67 -2.80 -4.09
CA ASN A 181 -18.17 -1.61 -3.42
C ASN A 181 -17.14 -0.46 -3.38
N ILE A 182 -15.85 -0.77 -3.21
CA ILE A 182 -14.77 0.25 -3.26
C ILE A 182 -14.60 0.77 -4.69
N ASN A 183 -14.83 -0.09 -5.69
CA ASN A 183 -14.65 0.18 -7.12
C ASN A 183 -13.27 0.80 -7.45
N PRO A 184 -12.15 0.11 -7.12
CA PRO A 184 -10.82 0.65 -7.31
C PRO A 184 -10.43 0.65 -8.79
N CYS A 185 -9.62 1.62 -9.21
CA CYS A 185 -9.04 1.66 -10.56
C CYS A 185 -8.02 0.52 -10.80
N MET A 186 -7.52 -0.09 -9.72
CA MET A 186 -6.55 -1.19 -9.78
C MET A 186 -6.56 -2.00 -8.47
N VAL A 187 -6.38 -3.32 -8.61
CA VAL A 187 -6.18 -4.25 -7.49
C VAL A 187 -4.82 -4.93 -7.65
N TRP A 188 -4.01 -4.94 -6.60
CA TRP A 188 -2.78 -5.72 -6.54
C TRP A 188 -3.01 -6.96 -5.68
N LEU A 189 -2.65 -8.13 -6.20
CA LEU A 189 -2.91 -9.41 -5.55
C LEU A 189 -1.64 -10.25 -5.51
N GLY A 190 -1.24 -10.71 -4.32
CA GLY A 190 -0.06 -11.56 -4.18
C GLY A 190 0.16 -12.11 -2.79
N TYR A 191 0.91 -13.21 -2.73
CA TYR A 191 1.36 -13.82 -1.49
C TYR A 191 2.49 -13.02 -0.84
N ASP A 192 2.74 -13.30 0.43
CA ASP A 192 3.91 -12.81 1.14
C ASP A 192 5.20 -13.16 0.39
N SER A 193 6.02 -12.15 0.12
CA SER A 193 7.34 -12.34 -0.49
C SER A 193 8.41 -12.77 0.53
N GLY A 194 8.11 -12.65 1.82
CA GLY A 194 8.91 -13.17 2.92
C GLY A 194 8.53 -14.62 3.26
N LYS A 195 9.14 -15.16 4.28
CA LYS A 195 8.84 -16.51 4.82
C LYS A 195 8.16 -16.38 6.19
N ASN A 196 7.09 -15.57 6.28
CA ASN A 196 6.47 -15.25 7.57
C ASN A 196 5.44 -16.27 8.03
N LYS A 197 5.16 -17.30 7.21
CA LYS A 197 4.18 -18.36 7.52
C LYS A 197 2.81 -17.80 7.91
N LEU A 198 2.35 -16.81 7.13
CA LEU A 198 1.02 -16.22 7.29
C LEU A 198 -0.07 -17.27 7.01
N PRO A 199 -1.29 -17.08 7.51
CA PRO A 199 -2.44 -17.95 7.18
C PRO A 199 -2.86 -17.73 5.72
N GLU A 200 -2.08 -18.27 4.78
CA GLU A 200 -2.27 -18.09 3.35
C GLU A 200 -3.41 -18.97 2.81
N PRO A 201 -4.23 -18.46 1.87
CA PRO A 201 -5.21 -19.28 1.16
C PRO A 201 -4.49 -20.23 0.18
N LYS A 202 -5.14 -21.34 -0.19
CA LYS A 202 -4.67 -22.21 -1.27
C LYS A 202 -4.61 -21.44 -2.59
N LEU A 203 -3.66 -21.80 -3.47
CA LEU A 203 -3.45 -21.14 -4.76
C LEU A 203 -4.73 -21.07 -5.60
N GLU A 204 -5.54 -22.16 -5.61
CA GLU A 204 -6.78 -22.18 -6.38
C GLU A 204 -7.78 -21.13 -5.93
N LYS A 205 -7.84 -20.80 -4.63
CA LYS A 205 -8.70 -19.75 -4.09
C LYS A 205 -8.24 -18.36 -4.54
N VAL A 206 -6.92 -18.13 -4.62
CA VAL A 206 -6.35 -16.88 -5.14
C VAL A 206 -6.63 -16.73 -6.64
N LYS A 207 -6.52 -17.83 -7.41
CA LYS A 207 -6.89 -17.85 -8.83
C LYS A 207 -8.38 -17.55 -9.04
N SER A 208 -9.24 -18.12 -8.18
CA SER A 208 -10.69 -17.85 -8.23
C SER A 208 -10.99 -16.38 -7.97
N LEU A 209 -10.35 -15.76 -6.97
CA LEU A 209 -10.50 -14.32 -6.72
C LEU A 209 -10.04 -13.49 -7.92
N HIS A 210 -8.87 -13.79 -8.47
CA HIS A 210 -8.36 -13.11 -9.66
C HIS A 210 -9.35 -13.20 -10.83
N TRP A 211 -9.83 -14.41 -11.13
CA TRP A 211 -10.78 -14.66 -12.21
C TRP A 211 -12.09 -13.88 -12.04
N GLU A 212 -12.70 -13.94 -10.86
CA GLU A 212 -13.95 -13.26 -10.58
C GLU A 212 -13.84 -11.73 -10.66
N LEU A 213 -12.74 -11.18 -10.17
CA LEU A 213 -12.49 -9.73 -10.29
C LEU A 213 -12.25 -9.33 -11.75
N ALA A 214 -11.43 -10.08 -12.49
CA ALA A 214 -11.16 -9.82 -13.91
C ALA A 214 -12.45 -9.92 -14.76
N LYS A 215 -13.29 -10.94 -14.52
CA LYS A 215 -14.60 -11.10 -15.18
C LYS A 215 -15.54 -9.91 -14.93
N ARG A 216 -15.41 -9.25 -13.78
CA ARG A 216 -16.18 -8.04 -13.43
C ARG A 216 -15.55 -6.76 -13.98
N GLY A 217 -14.47 -6.85 -14.76
CA GLY A 217 -13.80 -5.72 -15.42
C GLY A 217 -12.75 -5.01 -14.56
N PHE A 218 -12.40 -5.51 -13.38
CA PHE A 218 -11.32 -4.91 -12.57
C PHE A 218 -9.94 -5.19 -13.18
N VAL A 219 -9.07 -4.17 -13.14
CA VAL A 219 -7.65 -4.32 -13.46
C VAL A 219 -6.95 -4.98 -12.27
N VAL A 220 -6.64 -6.27 -12.38
CA VAL A 220 -5.93 -7.03 -11.34
C VAL A 220 -4.49 -7.28 -11.76
N VAL A 221 -3.54 -6.75 -10.97
CA VAL A 221 -2.11 -6.94 -11.19
C VAL A 221 -1.59 -7.99 -10.22
N LEU A 222 -1.11 -9.10 -10.78
CA LEU A 222 -0.53 -10.18 -9.99
C LEU A 222 0.92 -9.88 -9.63
N LYS A 223 1.28 -10.15 -8.37
CA LYS A 223 2.65 -10.04 -7.84
C LYS A 223 3.25 -11.43 -7.60
N THR A 224 3.64 -11.73 -6.37
CA THR A 224 4.16 -13.05 -6.00
C THR A 224 3.03 -14.07 -5.99
N ILE A 225 2.88 -14.84 -7.08
CA ILE A 225 1.89 -15.92 -7.18
C ILE A 225 2.64 -17.26 -7.14
N ARG A 226 2.32 -18.07 -6.18
CA ARG A 226 2.92 -19.39 -5.91
C ARG A 226 1.94 -20.26 -5.13
N LYS A 227 2.26 -21.52 -4.90
CA LYS A 227 1.55 -22.31 -3.89
C LYS A 227 1.70 -21.66 -2.53
N ALA A 228 0.69 -21.78 -1.69
CA ALA A 228 0.79 -21.38 -0.29
C ALA A 228 1.91 -22.19 0.39
N TRP A 229 2.51 -21.62 1.42
CA TRP A 229 3.62 -22.33 2.11
C TRP A 229 3.15 -23.62 2.79
N CYS A 230 1.84 -23.79 3.03
CA CYS A 230 1.21 -24.97 3.65
C CYS A 230 0.64 -25.97 2.62
N GLU A 231 0.80 -25.73 1.31
CA GLU A 231 0.49 -26.67 0.22
C GLU A 231 1.75 -27.53 -0.07
#